data_604414f171f50c124a6cdff50a6a83ee
#
_entry.id   604414f171f50c124a6cdff50a6a83ee
#
_cell.length_a   1.000
_cell.length_b   1.000
_cell.length_c   1.000
_cell.angle_alpha   90.00
_cell.angle_beta   90.00
_cell.angle_gamma   90.00
#
_symmetry.space_group_name_H-M   'P 1'
#
loop_
_entity.id
_entity.type
_entity.pdbx_description
1 polymer ?
#
loop_
_entity_poly.entity_id
_entity_poly.type
_entity_poly.pdbx_seq_one_letter_code
_entity_poly.pdbx_strand_id
1 'polypeptide(L)'
;MALIVKKSKIPGSGKGLFTTKAIKKGAKIIQYRGEEIGWSEYNKRVKRDEDGYLFYFNKKRCIDAFHTLQYKARYANDANGFTRIKGLKNNSEYEIFGETCFIVSTRDIKAGEEIYTDYTKDYWNSMNFNHKLKKRQEKAAETIRNKKKK
;
A
#
# COMPACT_ATOMS: atom_id res chain seq x y z
N MET A 1 20.45 4.04 3.26
CA MET A 1 20.25 2.60 3.21
C MET A 1 20.12 2.16 1.76
N ALA A 2 20.65 1.00 1.43
CA ALA A 2 20.58 0.47 0.08
C ALA A 2 19.26 -0.31 -0.09
N LEU A 3 18.30 0.31 -0.75
CA LEU A 3 16.99 -0.27 -1.04
C LEU A 3 16.83 -0.47 -2.54
N ILE A 4 16.28 -1.61 -2.93
CA ILE A 4 16.00 -1.93 -4.32
C ILE A 4 14.54 -2.35 -4.50
N VAL A 5 14.02 -2.11 -5.69
CA VAL A 5 12.67 -2.51 -6.09
C VAL A 5 12.79 -3.65 -7.08
N LYS A 6 12.15 -4.76 -6.78
CA LYS A 6 12.08 -5.93 -7.68
C LYS A 6 10.78 -6.70 -7.42
N LYS A 7 10.51 -7.76 -8.18
CA LYS A 7 9.30 -8.55 -8.02
C LYS A 7 9.15 -9.04 -6.58
N SER A 8 7.98 -8.77 -5.97
CA SER A 8 7.65 -9.23 -4.62
C SER A 8 7.59 -10.75 -4.55
N LYS A 9 7.95 -11.30 -3.39
CA LYS A 9 7.77 -12.72 -3.09
C LYS A 9 6.30 -13.08 -2.84
N ILE A 10 5.44 -12.08 -2.58
CA ILE A 10 4.01 -12.31 -2.43
C ILE A 10 3.36 -12.40 -3.83
N PRO A 11 2.78 -13.55 -4.20
CA PRO A 11 2.15 -13.71 -5.50
C PRO A 11 1.05 -12.68 -5.74
N GLY A 12 1.03 -12.08 -6.93
CA GLY A 12 0.03 -11.09 -7.31
C GLY A 12 0.25 -9.68 -6.76
N SER A 13 1.30 -9.45 -5.97
CA SER A 13 1.59 -8.13 -5.38
C SER A 13 2.49 -7.25 -6.26
N GLY A 14 2.88 -7.73 -7.45
CA GLY A 14 3.74 -6.98 -8.35
C GLY A 14 5.13 -6.77 -7.79
N LYS A 15 5.58 -5.51 -7.73
CA LYS A 15 6.89 -5.15 -7.21
C LYS A 15 6.88 -5.05 -5.67
N GLY A 16 8.01 -5.30 -5.06
CA GLY A 16 8.26 -5.14 -3.64
C GLY A 16 9.51 -4.34 -3.36
N LEU A 17 9.70 -3.95 -2.12
CA LEU A 17 10.87 -3.21 -1.64
C LEU A 17 11.78 -4.16 -0.88
N PHE A 18 13.06 -4.18 -1.23
CA PHE A 18 14.05 -5.08 -0.63
C PHE A 18 15.23 -4.27 -0.10
N THR A 19 15.86 -4.77 0.97
CA THR A 19 17.08 -4.18 1.48
C THR A 19 18.30 -4.99 1.04
N THR A 20 19.38 -4.32 0.65
CA THR A 20 20.66 -4.96 0.32
C THR A 20 21.60 -5.06 1.52
N LYS A 21 21.26 -4.41 2.64
CA LYS A 21 22.02 -4.41 3.88
C LYS A 21 21.14 -4.76 5.06
N ALA A 22 21.72 -5.33 6.12
CA ALA A 22 21.01 -5.62 7.35
C ALA A 22 20.48 -4.31 7.99
N ILE A 23 19.26 -4.38 8.54
CA ILE A 23 18.60 -3.28 9.22
C ILE A 23 18.27 -3.72 10.64
N LYS A 24 18.62 -2.90 11.64
CA LYS A 24 18.30 -3.19 13.03
C LYS A 24 16.89 -2.77 13.39
N LYS A 25 16.27 -3.46 14.33
CA LYS A 25 14.98 -3.10 14.92
C LYS A 25 14.98 -1.63 15.35
N GLY A 26 13.89 -0.92 15.06
CA GLY A 26 13.71 0.49 15.42
C GLY A 26 14.32 1.49 14.45
N ALA A 27 14.92 1.04 13.35
CA ALA A 27 15.52 1.94 12.36
C ALA A 27 14.46 2.56 11.44
N LYS A 28 14.62 3.84 11.14
CA LYS A 28 13.87 4.50 10.07
C LYS A 28 14.40 4.00 8.73
N ILE A 29 13.61 3.22 8.01
CA ILE A 29 14.04 2.60 6.75
C ILE A 29 13.96 3.60 5.61
N ILE A 30 12.80 4.20 5.42
CA ILE A 30 12.54 5.14 4.32
C ILE A 30 11.36 6.04 4.66
N GLN A 31 11.40 7.29 4.22
CA GLN A 31 10.26 8.20 4.34
C GLN A 31 9.21 7.88 3.28
N TYR A 32 7.94 7.82 3.67
CA TYR A 32 6.83 7.71 2.74
C TYR A 32 6.57 9.08 2.12
N ARG A 33 6.81 9.19 0.83
CA ARG A 33 6.65 10.43 0.06
C ARG A 33 5.66 10.23 -1.07
N GLY A 34 5.00 11.30 -1.46
CA GLY A 34 4.08 11.35 -2.56
C GLY A 34 3.51 12.76 -2.70
N GLU A 35 2.42 12.88 -3.44
CA GLU A 35 1.70 14.14 -3.54
C GLU A 35 0.88 14.40 -2.28
N GLU A 36 0.90 15.63 -1.77
CA GLU A 36 -0.06 16.04 -0.75
C GLU A 36 -1.36 16.44 -1.43
N ILE A 37 -2.46 15.81 -1.02
CA ILE A 37 -3.79 16.07 -1.59
C ILE A 37 -4.80 16.35 -0.49
N GLY A 38 -5.81 17.18 -0.81
CA GLY A 38 -6.95 17.42 0.07
C GLY A 38 -8.06 16.39 -0.15
N TRP A 39 -9.10 16.48 0.65
CA TRP A 39 -10.21 15.51 0.62
C TRP A 39 -11.00 15.52 -0.69
N SER A 40 -11.11 16.66 -1.36
CA SER A 40 -11.79 16.74 -2.67
C SER A 40 -11.08 15.86 -3.71
N GLU A 41 -9.76 16.01 -3.82
CA GLU A 41 -8.95 15.21 -4.73
C GLU A 41 -8.88 13.74 -4.29
N TYR A 42 -8.81 13.48 -2.98
CA TYR A 42 -8.89 12.13 -2.41
C TYR A 42 -10.15 11.40 -2.93
N ASN A 43 -11.31 12.04 -2.82
CA ASN A 43 -12.58 11.45 -3.24
C ASN A 43 -12.60 11.16 -4.74
N LYS A 44 -12.04 12.05 -5.56
CA LYS A 44 -11.92 11.84 -7.00
C LYS A 44 -11.05 10.62 -7.33
N ARG A 45 -9.93 10.46 -6.63
CA ARG A 45 -9.01 9.33 -6.86
C ARG A 45 -9.61 8.01 -6.41
N VAL A 46 -10.35 7.99 -5.32
CA VAL A 46 -11.10 6.79 -4.90
C VAL A 46 -12.10 6.36 -5.98
N LYS A 47 -12.84 7.30 -6.56
CA LYS A 47 -13.79 7.01 -7.64
C LYS A 47 -13.13 6.44 -8.90
N ARG A 48 -11.87 6.79 -9.16
CA ARG A 48 -11.09 6.30 -10.31
C ARG A 48 -10.31 5.03 -10.00
N ASP A 49 -10.48 4.41 -8.84
CA ASP A 49 -9.66 3.27 -8.37
C ASP A 49 -8.16 3.56 -8.28
N GLU A 50 -7.80 4.80 -7.97
CA GLU A 50 -6.40 5.26 -7.82
C GLU A 50 -6.02 5.42 -6.34
N ASP A 51 -6.66 4.67 -5.43
CA ASP A 51 -6.51 4.83 -3.99
C ASP A 51 -5.55 3.83 -3.33
N GLY A 52 -4.87 2.99 -4.12
CA GLY A 52 -4.00 1.94 -3.60
C GLY A 52 -2.75 2.43 -2.86
N TYR A 53 -2.34 3.68 -3.06
CA TYR A 53 -1.14 4.28 -2.47
C TYR A 53 -1.44 5.52 -1.64
N LEU A 54 -2.69 5.68 -1.21
CA LEU A 54 -3.10 6.77 -0.35
C LEU A 54 -2.72 6.48 1.10
N PHE A 55 -2.06 7.42 1.73
CA PHE A 55 -1.73 7.39 3.14
C PHE A 55 -2.44 8.52 3.87
N TYR A 56 -3.30 8.17 4.82
CA TYR A 56 -3.98 9.13 5.68
C TYR A 56 -3.00 9.63 6.75
N PHE A 57 -2.62 10.90 6.66
CA PHE A 57 -1.67 11.49 7.59
C PHE A 57 -2.39 12.07 8.82
N ASN A 58 -3.40 12.93 8.58
CA ASN A 58 -4.26 13.49 9.60
C ASN A 58 -5.54 14.02 8.93
N LYS A 59 -6.43 14.67 9.71
CA LYS A 59 -7.72 15.18 9.20
C LYS A 59 -7.60 16.14 8.02
N LYS A 60 -6.44 16.77 7.82
CA LYS A 60 -6.21 17.79 6.78
C LYS A 60 -5.32 17.31 5.63
N ARG A 61 -4.59 16.21 5.81
CA ARG A 61 -3.54 15.80 4.87
C ARG A 61 -3.64 14.34 4.50
N CYS A 62 -3.59 14.08 3.21
CA CYS A 62 -3.34 12.76 2.64
C CYS A 62 -2.11 12.83 1.75
N ILE A 63 -1.32 11.76 1.73
CA ILE A 63 -0.18 11.61 0.83
C ILE A 63 -0.55 10.52 -0.18
N ASP A 64 -0.40 10.82 -1.47
CA ASP A 64 -0.65 9.86 -2.54
C ASP A 64 0.62 9.59 -3.33
N ALA A 65 1.08 8.35 -3.30
CA ALA A 65 2.26 7.92 -4.05
C ALA A 65 1.91 7.24 -5.38
N PHE A 66 0.65 7.28 -5.84
CA PHE A 66 0.21 6.60 -7.06
C PHE A 66 0.99 7.06 -8.31
N HIS A 67 1.17 8.36 -8.47
CA HIS A 67 1.87 8.94 -9.63
C HIS A 67 3.35 9.24 -9.39
N THR A 68 3.86 9.01 -8.18
CA THR A 68 5.25 9.34 -7.80
C THR A 68 6.12 8.08 -7.75
N LEU A 69 6.36 7.49 -8.93
CA LEU A 69 7.07 6.21 -9.06
C LEU A 69 8.52 6.25 -8.56
N GLN A 70 9.13 7.43 -8.51
CA GLN A 70 10.50 7.62 -8.03
C GLN A 70 10.67 7.38 -6.52
N TYR A 71 9.59 7.46 -5.75
CA TYR A 71 9.64 7.25 -4.29
C TYR A 71 9.42 5.78 -3.96
N LYS A 72 10.46 5.12 -3.47
CA LYS A 72 10.50 3.65 -3.29
C LYS A 72 9.58 3.12 -2.19
N ALA A 73 9.23 3.93 -1.19
CA ALA A 73 8.40 3.49 -0.06
C ALA A 73 7.04 2.92 -0.51
N ARG A 74 6.50 3.39 -1.63
CA ARG A 74 5.24 2.90 -2.20
C ARG A 74 5.25 1.41 -2.54
N TYR A 75 6.42 0.82 -2.72
CA TYR A 75 6.55 -0.59 -3.13
C TYR A 75 6.60 -1.55 -1.95
N ALA A 76 6.66 -1.08 -0.71
CA ALA A 76 6.57 -1.96 0.45
C ALA A 76 5.16 -2.56 0.53
N ASN A 77 5.07 -3.88 0.53
CA ASN A 77 3.82 -4.61 0.60
C ASN A 77 3.46 -4.95 2.05
N ASP A 78 2.19 -5.32 2.28
CA ASP A 78 1.71 -5.83 3.56
C ASP A 78 1.60 -7.35 3.48
N ALA A 79 2.30 -8.06 4.38
CA ALA A 79 2.24 -9.52 4.44
C ALA A 79 0.85 -10.04 4.87
N ASN A 80 0.03 -9.20 5.47
CA ASN A 80 -1.35 -9.50 5.88
C ASN A 80 -2.41 -9.05 4.86
N GLY A 81 -2.01 -8.82 3.60
CA GLY A 81 -2.90 -8.37 2.54
C GLY A 81 -3.84 -9.46 2.01
N PHE A 82 -4.31 -9.27 0.78
CA PHE A 82 -5.26 -10.21 0.15
C PHE A 82 -4.66 -11.60 -0.07
N THR A 83 -3.37 -11.69 -0.40
CA THR A 83 -2.65 -12.96 -0.54
C THR A 83 -1.74 -13.12 0.66
N ARG A 84 -1.98 -14.15 1.46
CA ARG A 84 -1.17 -14.44 2.65
C ARG A 84 -0.34 -15.70 2.42
N ILE A 85 0.93 -15.62 2.79
CA ILE A 85 1.84 -16.77 2.80
C ILE A 85 1.99 -17.22 4.24
N LYS A 86 1.79 -18.52 4.50
CA LYS A 86 1.94 -19.09 5.84
C LYS A 86 3.33 -18.81 6.40
N GLY A 87 3.38 -18.25 7.60
CA GLY A 87 4.62 -17.92 8.30
C GLY A 87 5.26 -16.61 7.89
N LEU A 88 4.76 -15.93 6.85
CA LEU A 88 5.26 -14.63 6.44
C LEU A 88 4.60 -13.54 7.29
N LYS A 89 5.42 -12.71 7.94
CA LYS A 89 4.96 -11.64 8.82
C LYS A 89 5.56 -10.30 8.41
N ASN A 90 4.87 -9.22 8.74
CA ASN A 90 5.41 -7.88 8.59
C ASN A 90 6.64 -7.68 9.47
N ASN A 91 7.61 -6.92 8.96
CA ASN A 91 8.86 -6.58 9.65
C ASN A 91 9.02 -5.07 9.86
N SER A 92 7.99 -4.31 9.51
CA SER A 92 8.02 -2.86 9.62
C SER A 92 6.59 -2.31 9.77
N GLU A 93 6.51 -1.04 10.11
CA GLU A 93 5.24 -0.33 10.26
C GLU A 93 5.43 1.15 9.91
N TYR A 94 4.34 1.84 9.61
CA TYR A 94 4.37 3.28 9.42
C TYR A 94 4.41 3.98 10.77
N GLU A 95 5.27 4.98 10.90
CA GLU A 95 5.37 5.79 12.10
C GLU A 95 5.49 7.27 11.73
N ILE A 96 4.72 8.10 12.44
CA ILE A 96 4.66 9.54 12.17
C ILE A 96 5.64 10.26 13.11
N PHE A 97 6.53 11.07 12.52
CA PHE A 97 7.46 11.93 13.23
C PHE A 97 7.19 13.39 12.80
N GLY A 98 6.47 14.15 13.65
CA GLY A 98 6.06 15.50 13.29
C GLY A 98 5.18 15.52 12.05
N GLU A 99 5.68 16.13 10.97
CA GLU A 99 4.97 16.22 9.69
C GLU A 99 5.44 15.21 8.64
N THR A 100 6.22 14.22 9.07
CA THR A 100 6.76 13.18 8.18
C THR A 100 6.28 11.80 8.61
N CYS A 101 6.20 10.88 7.64
CA CYS A 101 5.89 9.48 7.87
C CYS A 101 7.05 8.63 7.38
N PHE A 102 7.48 7.68 8.21
CA PHE A 102 8.54 6.73 7.86
C PHE A 102 8.04 5.30 8.00
N ILE A 103 8.62 4.42 7.20
CA ILE A 103 8.57 2.98 7.47
C ILE A 103 9.69 2.68 8.46
N VAL A 104 9.33 2.11 9.61
CA VAL A 104 10.25 1.81 10.72
C VAL A 104 10.28 0.31 10.95
N SER A 105 11.47 -0.27 11.10
CA SER A 105 11.61 -1.70 11.35
C SER A 105 11.09 -2.08 12.74
N THR A 106 10.31 -3.17 12.81
CA THR A 106 9.76 -3.70 14.06
C THR A 106 10.56 -4.89 14.58
N ARG A 107 11.49 -5.41 13.77
CA ARG A 107 12.47 -6.43 14.11
C ARG A 107 13.72 -6.23 13.26
N ASP A 108 14.78 -6.98 13.57
CA ASP A 108 15.96 -7.01 12.70
C ASP A 108 15.59 -7.59 11.34
N ILE A 109 16.06 -6.95 10.26
CA ILE A 109 15.84 -7.36 8.89
C ILE A 109 17.21 -7.73 8.29
N LYS A 110 17.30 -8.91 7.69
CA LYS A 110 18.55 -9.38 7.09
C LYS A 110 18.75 -8.79 5.70
N ALA A 111 20.00 -8.67 5.28
CA ALA A 111 20.34 -8.31 3.89
C ALA A 111 19.64 -9.28 2.92
N GLY A 112 19.01 -8.73 1.88
CA GLY A 112 18.26 -9.49 0.88
C GLY A 112 16.79 -9.74 1.22
N GLU A 113 16.33 -9.45 2.43
CA GLU A 113 14.92 -9.61 2.78
C GLU A 113 14.05 -8.52 2.14
N GLU A 114 12.82 -8.91 1.82
CA GLU A 114 11.77 -7.98 1.42
C GLU A 114 11.24 -7.23 2.63
N ILE A 115 10.93 -5.94 2.47
CA ILE A 115 10.33 -5.10 3.49
C ILE A 115 8.82 -5.23 3.39
N TYR A 116 8.18 -5.74 4.44
CA TYR A 116 6.74 -5.87 4.57
C TYR A 116 6.28 -4.94 5.68
N THR A 117 5.40 -4.01 5.35
CA THR A 117 4.92 -3.01 6.30
C THR A 117 3.42 -3.17 6.56
N ASP A 118 3.01 -2.91 7.79
CA ASP A 118 1.62 -3.01 8.19
C ASP A 118 0.82 -1.80 7.68
N TYR A 119 -0.12 -2.05 6.76
CA TYR A 119 -1.02 -1.02 6.22
C TYR A 119 -2.16 -0.67 7.18
N THR A 120 -2.31 -1.45 8.26
CA THR A 120 -3.40 -1.39 9.25
C THR A 120 -4.73 -1.99 8.75
N LYS A 121 -5.58 -2.33 9.71
CA LYS A 121 -6.91 -2.89 9.43
C LYS A 121 -7.80 -1.91 8.65
N ASP A 122 -7.69 -0.63 8.95
CA ASP A 122 -8.52 0.39 8.30
C ASP A 122 -8.26 0.46 6.80
N TYR A 123 -7.00 0.36 6.38
CA TYR A 123 -6.65 0.30 4.96
C TYR A 123 -7.31 -0.90 4.28
N TRP A 124 -7.14 -2.10 4.84
CA TRP A 124 -7.67 -3.33 4.25
C TRP A 124 -9.20 -3.39 4.28
N ASN A 125 -9.83 -2.86 5.31
CA ASN A 125 -11.29 -2.77 5.37
C ASN A 125 -11.83 -1.85 4.27
N SER A 126 -11.20 -0.71 4.04
CA SER A 126 -11.57 0.20 2.95
C SER A 126 -11.38 -0.44 1.59
N MET A 127 -10.24 -1.10 1.36
CA MET A 127 -9.96 -1.77 0.09
C MET A 127 -10.93 -2.93 -0.18
N ASN A 128 -11.24 -3.72 0.84
CA ASN A 128 -12.24 -4.80 0.72
C ASN A 128 -13.62 -4.26 0.36
N PHE A 129 -14.05 -3.19 1.00
CA PHE A 129 -15.32 -2.54 0.72
C PHE A 129 -15.38 -2.05 -0.72
N ASN A 130 -14.37 -1.31 -1.17
CA ASN A 130 -14.30 -0.76 -2.52
C ASN A 130 -14.26 -1.88 -3.58
N HIS A 131 -13.54 -2.95 -3.32
CA HIS A 131 -13.45 -4.10 -4.21
C HIS A 131 -14.81 -4.80 -4.36
N LYS A 132 -15.53 -5.01 -3.26
CA LYS A 132 -16.87 -5.59 -3.28
C LYS A 132 -17.87 -4.70 -4.01
N LEU A 133 -17.80 -3.39 -3.80
CA LEU A 133 -18.67 -2.43 -4.47
C LEU A 133 -18.44 -2.45 -5.98
N LYS A 134 -17.18 -2.44 -6.41
CA LYS A 134 -16.80 -2.53 -7.82
C LYS A 134 -17.35 -3.79 -8.47
N LYS A 135 -17.19 -4.94 -7.83
CA LYS A 135 -17.74 -6.20 -8.32
C LYS A 135 -19.27 -6.18 -8.48
N ARG A 136 -19.98 -5.57 -7.53
CA ARG A 136 -21.43 -5.39 -7.61
C ARG A 136 -21.83 -4.53 -8.80
N GLN A 137 -21.11 -3.44 -9.03
CA GLN A 137 -21.36 -2.52 -10.15
C GLN A 137 -21.11 -3.22 -11.49
N GLU A 138 -20.03 -3.96 -11.62
CA GLU A 138 -19.71 -4.74 -12.83
C GLU A 138 -20.79 -5.79 -13.13
N LYS A 139 -21.24 -6.52 -12.10
CA LYS A 139 -22.30 -7.52 -12.23
C LYS A 139 -23.64 -6.89 -12.65
N ALA A 140 -23.99 -5.74 -12.08
CA ALA A 140 -25.21 -5.03 -12.46
C ALA A 140 -25.16 -4.56 -13.92
N ALA A 141 -24.03 -4.00 -14.36
CA ALA A 141 -23.82 -3.59 -15.75
C ALA A 141 -23.91 -4.77 -16.71
N GLU A 142 -23.36 -5.93 -16.36
CA GLU A 142 -23.42 -7.16 -17.15
C GLU A 142 -24.87 -7.65 -17.27
N THR A 143 -25.64 -7.63 -16.18
CA THR A 143 -27.06 -8.02 -16.18
C THR A 143 -27.87 -7.12 -17.12
N ILE A 144 -27.65 -5.82 -17.10
CA ILE A 144 -28.30 -4.86 -18.00
C ILE A 144 -27.95 -5.16 -19.46
N ARG A 145 -26.67 -5.41 -19.76
CA ARG A 145 -26.24 -5.77 -21.13
C ARG A 145 -26.91 -7.04 -21.61
N ASN A 146 -27.00 -8.07 -20.77
CA ASN A 146 -27.63 -9.35 -21.13
C ASN A 146 -29.13 -9.20 -21.38
N LYS A 147 -29.84 -8.34 -20.63
CA LYS A 147 -31.26 -8.05 -20.87
C LYS A 147 -31.49 -7.33 -22.20
N LYS A 148 -30.57 -6.47 -22.64
CA LYS A 148 -30.67 -5.76 -23.93
C LYS A 148 -30.43 -6.65 -25.13
N LYS A 149 -29.77 -7.79 -24.97
CA LYS A 149 -29.48 -8.75 -26.04
C LYS A 149 -30.63 -9.71 -26.32
N LYS A 150 -31.65 -9.72 -25.49
CA LYS A 150 -32.87 -10.48 -25.66
C LYS A 150 -33.94 -9.57 -26.30
#